data_1e78937b124880fbe1aaa21f3ab1fa70
#
_entry.id   1e78937b124880fbe1aaa21f3ab1fa70
#
_cell.length_a   1.000
_cell.length_b   1.000
_cell.length_c   1.000
_cell.angle_alpha   90.00
_cell.angle_beta   90.00
_cell.angle_gamma   90.00
#
_symmetry.space_group_name_H-M   'P 1'
#
loop_
_entity.id
_entity.type
_entity.pdbx_description
1 polymer ?
#
loop_
_entity_poly.entity_id
_entity_poly.type
_entity_poly.pdbx_seq_one_letter_code
_entity_poly.pdbx_strand_id
1 'polypeptide(L)'
;MSYINESVIYNIYPLGWCGAPKQNDGQLVYRLDKIYDWIPHFKKMSINCIVFNPLFESSFHGYDTIDYKKVDCRLGDNESFKKICKTLHENGIKIILDGVFNHVGRDFFAFKDVQQNLQNSQYCGW
;
A
#
# COMPACT_ATOMS: atom_id res chain seq x y z
N MET A 1 -4.96 -18.77 20.91
CA MET A 1 -4.77 -19.26 19.51
C MET A 1 -4.47 -18.08 18.61
N SER A 2 -3.58 -18.26 17.65
CA SER A 2 -3.30 -17.17 16.71
C SER A 2 -4.48 -16.95 15.79
N TYR A 3 -4.97 -15.71 15.63
CA TYR A 3 -6.08 -15.36 14.74
C TYR A 3 -5.84 -15.80 13.28
N ILE A 4 -4.59 -16.03 12.90
CA ILE A 4 -4.20 -16.48 11.55
C ILE A 4 -4.84 -17.83 11.22
N ASN A 5 -4.95 -18.73 12.20
CA ASN A 5 -5.52 -20.07 11.97
C ASN A 5 -7.04 -20.07 11.68
N GLU A 6 -7.72 -18.95 11.97
CA GLU A 6 -9.15 -18.76 11.76
C GLU A 6 -9.44 -17.77 10.63
N SER A 7 -8.39 -17.32 9.92
CA SER A 7 -8.53 -16.29 8.90
C SER A 7 -8.80 -16.87 7.52
N VAL A 8 -9.83 -16.34 6.87
CA VAL A 8 -10.05 -16.47 5.44
C VAL A 8 -9.46 -15.20 4.80
N ILE A 9 -8.31 -15.35 4.15
CA ILE A 9 -7.51 -14.25 3.65
C ILE A 9 -7.83 -13.97 2.19
N TYR A 10 -8.05 -12.70 1.87
CA TYR A 10 -8.18 -12.21 0.50
C TYR A 10 -7.00 -11.30 0.17
N ASN A 11 -6.25 -11.64 -0.87
CA ASN A 11 -5.10 -10.86 -1.31
C ASN A 11 -5.51 -9.87 -2.40
N ILE A 12 -5.10 -8.61 -2.27
CA ILE A 12 -5.36 -7.55 -3.25
C ILE A 12 -4.03 -6.92 -3.66
N TYR A 13 -3.76 -6.88 -4.96
CA TYR A 13 -2.75 -6.00 -5.55
C TYR A 13 -3.41 -4.66 -5.92
N PRO A 14 -3.29 -3.61 -5.10
CA PRO A 14 -4.16 -2.44 -5.18
C PRO A 14 -4.07 -1.69 -6.50
N LEU A 15 -2.85 -1.43 -7.00
CA LEU A 15 -2.64 -0.70 -8.25
C LEU A 15 -3.31 -1.39 -9.45
N GLY A 16 -3.13 -2.70 -9.57
CA GLY A 16 -3.75 -3.48 -10.64
C GLY A 16 -5.26 -3.62 -10.45
N TRP A 17 -5.71 -3.92 -9.22
CA TRP A 17 -7.12 -4.11 -8.90
C TRP A 17 -7.95 -2.84 -9.12
N CYS A 18 -7.37 -1.66 -8.85
CA CYS A 18 -8.00 -0.37 -9.05
C CYS A 18 -7.85 0.19 -10.49
N GLY A 19 -7.10 -0.49 -11.36
CA GLY A 19 -6.80 0.02 -12.70
C GLY A 19 -5.99 1.31 -12.70
N ALA A 20 -5.08 1.45 -11.75
CA ALA A 20 -4.19 2.61 -11.67
C ALA A 20 -3.20 2.63 -12.84
N PRO A 21 -2.75 3.82 -13.31
CA PRO A 21 -1.72 3.91 -14.35
C PRO A 21 -0.44 3.20 -13.89
N LYS A 22 0.26 2.57 -14.85
CA LYS A 22 1.50 1.83 -14.55
C LYS A 22 2.59 2.74 -13.97
N GLN A 23 2.78 3.91 -14.57
CA GLN A 23 3.69 4.92 -14.06
C GLN A 23 2.95 5.87 -13.14
N ASN A 24 3.58 6.24 -12.03
CA ASN A 24 3.04 7.23 -11.13
C ASN A 24 3.09 8.61 -11.81
N ASP A 25 1.92 9.20 -12.01
CA ASP A 25 1.73 10.50 -12.64
C ASP A 25 1.63 11.65 -11.63
N GLY A 26 1.76 11.35 -10.33
CA GLY A 26 1.65 12.31 -9.24
C GLY A 26 0.24 12.82 -8.98
N GLN A 27 -0.77 12.30 -9.67
CA GLN A 27 -2.16 12.74 -9.51
C GLN A 27 -2.83 12.00 -8.36
N LEU A 28 -3.42 12.77 -7.44
CA LEU A 28 -4.21 12.20 -6.35
C LEU A 28 -5.58 11.76 -6.87
N VAL A 29 -5.81 10.44 -6.85
CA VAL A 29 -7.11 9.87 -7.26
C VAL A 29 -7.50 8.77 -6.27
N TYR A 30 -8.70 8.86 -5.71
CA TYR A 30 -9.22 7.95 -4.67
C TYR A 30 -9.73 6.63 -5.27
N ARG A 31 -8.90 5.92 -6.02
CA ARG A 31 -9.30 4.67 -6.69
C ARG A 31 -9.57 3.53 -5.72
N LEU A 32 -8.91 3.54 -4.56
CA LEU A 32 -9.06 2.49 -3.55
C LEU A 32 -10.44 2.53 -2.87
N ASP A 33 -11.18 3.63 -2.97
CA ASP A 33 -12.55 3.75 -2.46
C ASP A 33 -13.50 2.70 -3.06
N LYS A 34 -13.16 2.13 -4.22
CA LYS A 34 -13.83 0.97 -4.80
C LYS A 34 -14.03 -0.18 -3.78
N ILE A 35 -13.19 -0.26 -2.76
CA ILE A 35 -13.26 -1.34 -1.76
C ILE A 35 -14.58 -1.33 -0.98
N TYR A 36 -15.21 -0.17 -0.80
CA TYR A 36 -16.49 -0.07 -0.10
C TYR A 36 -17.57 -0.90 -0.77
N ASP A 37 -17.60 -0.92 -2.11
CA ASP A 37 -18.57 -1.69 -2.89
C ASP A 37 -18.32 -3.21 -2.80
N TRP A 38 -17.11 -3.60 -2.37
CA TRP A 38 -16.71 -5.01 -2.27
C TRP A 38 -16.94 -5.61 -0.88
N ILE A 39 -17.24 -4.80 0.13
CA ILE A 39 -17.50 -5.30 1.51
C ILE A 39 -18.61 -6.37 1.55
N PRO A 40 -19.76 -6.21 0.86
CA PRO A 40 -20.78 -7.25 0.83
C PRO A 40 -20.27 -8.58 0.24
N HIS A 41 -19.42 -8.50 -0.80
CA HIS A 41 -18.79 -9.68 -1.40
C HIS A 41 -17.85 -10.36 -0.41
N PHE A 42 -16.98 -9.61 0.28
CA PHE A 42 -16.09 -10.16 1.29
C PHE A 42 -16.86 -10.89 2.39
N LYS A 43 -17.94 -10.30 2.86
CA LYS A 43 -18.82 -10.93 3.86
C LYS A 43 -19.45 -12.23 3.35
N LYS A 44 -19.97 -12.24 2.12
CA LYS A 44 -20.56 -13.42 1.49
C LYS A 44 -19.56 -14.57 1.38
N MET A 45 -18.28 -14.25 1.17
CA MET A 45 -17.17 -15.20 1.06
C MET A 45 -16.55 -15.55 2.42
N SER A 46 -17.11 -15.04 3.54
CA SER A 46 -16.56 -15.19 4.89
C SER A 46 -15.11 -14.71 5.04
N ILE A 47 -14.71 -13.75 4.20
CA ILE A 47 -13.38 -13.14 4.27
C ILE A 47 -13.32 -12.23 5.50
N ASN A 48 -12.35 -12.47 6.38
CA ASN A 48 -12.14 -11.72 7.61
C ASN A 48 -10.74 -11.11 7.71
N CYS A 49 -9.94 -11.24 6.66
CA CYS A 49 -8.62 -10.61 6.56
C CYS A 49 -8.31 -10.25 5.11
N ILE A 50 -7.83 -9.04 4.88
CA ILE A 50 -7.34 -8.59 3.57
C ILE A 50 -5.84 -8.36 3.69
N VAL A 51 -5.07 -8.93 2.77
CA VAL A 51 -3.66 -8.61 2.56
C VAL A 51 -3.58 -7.66 1.37
N PHE A 52 -3.11 -6.44 1.62
CA PHE A 52 -2.76 -5.54 0.54
C PHE A 52 -1.30 -5.73 0.15
N ASN A 53 -1.05 -6.13 -1.10
CA ASN A 53 0.25 -5.97 -1.72
C ASN A 53 0.66 -4.48 -1.68
N PRO A 54 1.93 -4.13 -1.93
CA PRO A 54 2.42 -2.79 -1.62
C PRO A 54 1.48 -1.68 -2.11
N LEU A 55 1.09 -0.81 -1.17
CA LEU A 55 0.23 0.34 -1.41
C LEU A 55 0.90 1.68 -1.05
N PHE A 56 2.16 1.62 -0.61
CA PHE A 56 2.94 2.83 -0.33
C PHE A 56 3.35 3.52 -1.61
N GLU A 57 3.64 4.83 -1.53
CA GLU A 57 4.05 5.64 -2.69
C GLU A 57 5.20 4.97 -3.44
N SER A 58 5.02 4.78 -4.74
CA SER A 58 5.97 4.09 -5.62
C SER A 58 6.05 4.76 -6.99
N SER A 59 7.13 4.53 -7.73
CA SER A 59 7.27 5.07 -9.08
C SER A 59 6.46 4.31 -10.12
N PHE A 60 6.34 2.96 -9.96
CA PHE A 60 5.68 2.09 -10.95
C PHE A 60 4.72 1.09 -10.33
N HIS A 61 5.25 -0.04 -9.83
CA HIS A 61 4.45 -1.24 -9.54
C HIS A 61 4.19 -1.50 -8.05
N GLY A 62 4.56 -0.58 -7.18
CA GLY A 62 4.37 -0.71 -5.73
C GLY A 62 5.56 -1.33 -5.00
N TYR A 63 6.29 -2.27 -5.63
CA TYR A 63 7.49 -2.88 -5.03
C TYR A 63 8.75 -2.00 -5.15
N ASP A 64 8.65 -0.89 -5.84
CA ASP A 64 9.66 0.16 -5.98
C ASP A 64 9.30 1.38 -5.11
N THR A 65 9.15 1.14 -3.82
CA THR A 65 8.70 2.13 -2.82
C THR A 65 9.63 3.34 -2.77
N ILE A 66 9.05 4.53 -2.80
CA ILE A 66 9.77 5.81 -2.68
C ILE A 66 9.44 6.56 -1.38
N ASP A 67 8.30 6.24 -0.75
CA ASP A 67 7.93 6.77 0.57
C ASP A 67 7.05 5.75 1.32
N TYR A 68 7.57 5.20 2.42
CA TYR A 68 6.85 4.23 3.28
C TYR A 68 5.82 4.88 4.22
N LYS A 69 5.78 6.20 4.31
CA LYS A 69 4.86 6.93 5.19
C LYS A 69 3.65 7.48 4.46
N LYS A 70 3.57 7.24 3.15
CA LYS A 70 2.55 7.78 2.28
C LYS A 70 1.88 6.69 1.46
N VAL A 71 0.56 6.71 1.41
CA VAL A 71 -0.21 5.90 0.46
C VAL A 71 0.04 6.41 -0.95
N ASP A 72 0.16 5.51 -1.92
CA ASP A 72 0.36 5.86 -3.32
C ASP A 72 -0.76 6.76 -3.82
N CYS A 73 -0.40 7.93 -4.35
CA CYS A 73 -1.37 8.96 -4.75
C CYS A 73 -2.35 8.47 -5.83
N ARG A 74 -1.97 7.46 -6.60
CA ARG A 74 -2.87 6.82 -7.58
C ARG A 74 -4.00 6.01 -6.92
N LEU A 75 -3.89 5.71 -5.63
CA LEU A 75 -4.88 4.95 -4.84
C LEU A 75 -5.70 5.84 -3.90
N GLY A 76 -5.11 6.93 -3.43
CA GLY A 76 -5.68 7.85 -2.46
C GLY A 76 -4.61 8.52 -1.61
N ASP A 77 -4.99 8.90 -0.41
CA ASP A 77 -4.10 9.47 0.59
C ASP A 77 -4.20 8.73 1.94
N ASN A 78 -3.39 9.13 2.90
CA ASN A 78 -3.37 8.52 4.22
C ASN A 78 -4.72 8.67 4.95
N GLU A 79 -5.43 9.78 4.77
CA GLU A 79 -6.71 10.01 5.43
C GLU A 79 -7.84 9.16 4.82
N SER A 80 -7.86 9.02 3.50
CA SER A 80 -8.80 8.11 2.83
C SER A 80 -8.53 6.66 3.23
N PHE A 81 -7.27 6.24 3.28
CA PHE A 81 -6.91 4.89 3.69
C PHE A 81 -7.27 4.60 5.16
N LYS A 82 -7.08 5.58 6.04
CA LYS A 82 -7.52 5.47 7.45
C LYS A 82 -9.03 5.23 7.57
N LYS A 83 -9.84 5.91 6.73
CA LYS A 83 -11.30 5.68 6.67
C LYS A 83 -11.61 4.27 6.17
N ILE A 84 -10.91 3.79 5.14
CA ILE A 84 -11.04 2.43 4.63
C ILE A 84 -10.72 1.42 5.75
N CYS A 85 -9.61 1.58 6.45
CA CYS A 85 -9.25 0.72 7.58
C CYS A 85 -10.34 0.67 8.64
N LYS A 86 -10.87 1.83 9.04
CA LYS A 86 -11.96 1.93 10.01
C LYS A 86 -13.18 1.13 9.55
N THR A 87 -13.63 1.36 8.31
CA THR A 87 -14.81 0.69 7.76
C THR A 87 -14.62 -0.83 7.66
N LEU A 88 -13.45 -1.29 7.23
CA LEU A 88 -13.14 -2.73 7.17
C LEU A 88 -13.15 -3.35 8.57
N HIS A 89 -12.54 -2.70 9.57
CA HIS A 89 -12.55 -3.16 10.95
C HIS A 89 -13.97 -3.22 11.55
N GLU A 90 -14.80 -2.22 11.29
CA GLU A 90 -16.22 -2.20 11.69
C GLU A 90 -17.02 -3.36 11.06
N ASN A 91 -16.57 -3.88 9.93
CA ASN A 91 -17.13 -5.04 9.26
C ASN A 91 -16.44 -6.38 9.64
N GLY A 92 -15.56 -6.38 10.65
CA GLY A 92 -14.87 -7.58 11.14
C GLY A 92 -13.72 -8.05 10.25
N ILE A 93 -13.26 -7.20 9.32
CA ILE A 93 -12.19 -7.53 8.37
C ILE A 93 -10.88 -6.92 8.85
N LYS A 94 -9.87 -7.75 9.14
CA LYS A 94 -8.52 -7.33 9.50
C LYS A 94 -7.72 -6.97 8.26
N ILE A 95 -6.65 -6.20 8.45
CA ILE A 95 -5.79 -5.73 7.36
C ILE A 95 -4.35 -6.10 7.65
N ILE A 96 -3.67 -6.59 6.63
CA ILE A 96 -2.24 -6.80 6.59
C ILE A 96 -1.69 -5.99 5.43
N LEU A 97 -0.59 -5.26 5.66
CA LEU A 97 0.10 -4.49 4.63
C LEU A 97 1.40 -5.17 4.26
N ASP A 98 1.68 -5.24 2.97
CA ASP A 98 2.96 -5.73 2.45
C ASP A 98 4.01 -4.61 2.56
N GLY A 99 5.02 -4.83 3.39
CA GLY A 99 6.15 -3.94 3.56
C GLY A 99 7.38 -4.45 2.81
N VAL A 100 7.73 -3.81 1.70
CA VAL A 100 8.92 -4.15 0.91
C VAL A 100 10.14 -3.49 1.52
N PHE A 101 10.79 -4.15 2.50
CA PHE A 101 11.92 -3.58 3.23
C PHE A 101 13.30 -4.08 2.73
N ASN A 102 13.32 -4.96 1.73
CA ASN A 102 14.55 -5.49 1.16
C ASN A 102 15.27 -4.50 0.24
N HIS A 103 14.53 -3.65 -0.43
CA HIS A 103 15.04 -2.65 -1.39
C HIS A 103 14.08 -1.47 -1.47
N VAL A 104 14.52 -0.42 -2.13
CA VAL A 104 13.74 0.82 -2.37
C VAL A 104 13.71 1.18 -3.85
N GLY A 105 12.78 2.03 -4.24
CA GLY A 105 12.78 2.65 -5.57
C GLY A 105 13.93 3.64 -5.75
N ARG A 106 14.33 3.89 -6.99
CA ARG A 106 15.41 4.84 -7.29
C ARG A 106 15.08 6.28 -6.92
N ASP A 107 13.79 6.58 -6.77
CA ASP A 107 13.31 7.89 -6.35
C ASP A 107 13.20 8.04 -4.82
N PHE A 108 13.60 7.02 -4.05
CA PHE A 108 13.63 7.09 -2.60
C PHE A 108 14.59 8.20 -2.13
N PHE A 109 14.15 9.01 -1.18
CA PHE A 109 14.87 10.23 -0.77
C PHE A 109 16.31 9.99 -0.34
N ALA A 110 16.58 8.94 0.45
CA ALA A 110 17.93 8.63 0.91
C ALA A 110 18.83 8.16 -0.24
N PHE A 111 18.28 7.37 -1.19
CA PHE A 111 19.05 6.96 -2.37
C PHE A 111 19.41 8.14 -3.27
N LYS A 112 18.48 9.09 -3.49
CA LYS A 112 18.77 10.32 -4.23
C LYS A 112 19.82 11.18 -3.55
N ASP A 113 19.75 11.31 -2.23
CA ASP A 113 20.74 12.05 -1.46
C ASP A 113 22.15 11.42 -1.60
N VAL A 114 22.25 10.09 -1.47
CA VAL A 114 23.53 9.37 -1.69
C VAL A 114 24.05 9.56 -3.12
N GLN A 115 23.19 9.53 -4.14
CA GLN A 115 23.61 9.78 -5.53
C GLN A 115 24.17 11.18 -5.74
N GLN A 116 23.62 12.19 -5.06
CA GLN A 116 24.03 13.59 -5.19
C GLN A 116 25.27 13.93 -4.35
N ASN A 117 25.31 13.44 -3.11
CA ASN A 117 26.29 13.83 -2.11
C ASN A 117 27.39 12.78 -1.86
N LEU A 118 27.25 11.58 -2.45
CA LEU A 118 28.19 10.46 -2.34
C LEU A 118 28.55 10.20 -0.86
N GLN A 119 29.84 10.22 -0.53
CA GLN A 119 30.32 9.97 0.84
C GLN A 119 29.93 11.07 1.85
N ASN A 120 29.50 12.24 1.37
CA ASN A 120 29.03 13.35 2.22
C ASN A 120 27.54 13.24 2.57
N SER A 121 26.84 12.26 2.03
CA SER A 121 25.44 12.00 2.37
C SER A 121 25.31 11.53 3.82
N GLN A 122 24.32 12.06 4.54
CA GLN A 122 23.96 11.56 5.87
C GLN A 122 23.42 10.12 5.85
N TYR A 123 23.09 9.61 4.67
CA TYR A 123 22.59 8.25 4.44
C TYR A 123 23.67 7.33 3.88
N CYS A 124 24.92 7.78 3.78
CA CYS A 124 26.03 6.95 3.36
C CYS A 124 26.30 5.84 4.40
N GLY A 125 26.09 4.60 4.03
CA GLY A 125 26.18 3.45 4.94
C GLY A 125 24.85 2.93 5.49
N TRP A 126 23.78 3.36 4.91
CA TRP A 126 22.41 2.89 5.22
C TRP A 126 22.16 1.49 4.66
#